data_610b08eeef866e55ea650b65f74e2ba5
#
_entry.id   610b08eeef866e55ea650b65f74e2ba5
#
_cell.length_a   1.000
_cell.length_b   1.000
_cell.length_c   1.000
_cell.angle_alpha   90.00
_cell.angle_beta   90.00
_cell.angle_gamma   90.00
#
_symmetry.space_group_name_H-M   'P 1'
#
loop_
_entity.id
_entity.type
_entity.pdbx_description
1 polymer ?
#
loop_
_entity_poly.entity_id
_entity_poly.type
_entity_poly.pdbx_seq_one_letter_code
_entity_poly.pdbx_strand_id
1 'polypeptide(L)'
;MTKDEVDDLTANPTALQFVHDHLKSMGATILPDQSLGPYNIKARAPIALWESMFNTEFYAYSHVSGHSSGSVVRAEKYSVPTILDAHVSSVFNTIQTPHMKSQKLPLANHLNAPKASSKAQKLASLLLDNLTTPQLLNNAYGISENSGHPKATQAIFSMYEQLYSADDIVTFQNFVGLPQEKVNQTIGVGPTTVAVCNADNDKCAEGNADLSYIMALSNTPTYYYGTSSFSLAEWIQADIVQSSDPPKVISISYGADEIYVSQGEYEDFKTSALNLGLRGVTIVVSSGDDGVSSPQARNTPAKCGYMPGFPASCPFVTAVGATQV
;
A
#
# COMPACT_ATOMS: atom_id res chain seq x y z
N MET A 1 20.57 5.85 10.40
CA MET A 1 20.20 6.94 11.33
C MET A 1 19.02 6.49 12.16
N THR A 2 18.88 7.01 13.37
CA THR A 2 17.68 6.84 14.20
C THR A 2 16.52 7.71 13.65
N LYS A 3 15.30 7.48 14.13
CA LYS A 3 14.17 8.35 13.81
C LYS A 3 14.45 9.81 14.22
N ASP A 4 14.91 10.01 15.45
CA ASP A 4 15.14 11.35 15.99
C ASP A 4 16.22 12.11 15.19
N GLU A 5 17.30 11.44 14.78
CA GLU A 5 18.32 12.04 13.91
C GLU A 5 17.77 12.48 12.54
N VAL A 6 16.84 11.70 11.96
CA VAL A 6 16.18 12.07 10.70
C VAL A 6 15.20 13.21 10.92
N ASP A 7 14.40 13.15 11.97
CA ASP A 7 13.44 14.20 12.32
C ASP A 7 14.17 15.55 12.58
N ASP A 8 15.28 15.55 13.28
CA ASP A 8 16.09 16.75 13.52
C ASP A 8 16.64 17.38 12.22
N LEU A 9 16.92 16.55 11.21
CA LEU A 9 17.42 17.01 9.91
C LEU A 9 16.33 17.54 8.98
N THR A 10 15.12 17.02 9.09
CA THR A 10 14.08 17.20 8.06
C THR A 10 12.85 17.94 8.55
N ALA A 11 12.62 18.02 9.87
CA ALA A 11 11.51 18.78 10.44
C ALA A 11 11.67 20.28 10.26
N ASN A 12 10.57 20.96 10.06
CA ASN A 12 10.49 22.41 10.05
C ASN A 12 9.52 22.91 11.13
N PRO A 13 9.97 23.03 12.39
CA PRO A 13 9.10 23.40 13.50
C PRO A 13 8.50 24.79 13.34
N THR A 14 9.20 25.72 12.65
CA THR A 14 8.68 27.06 12.38
C THR A 14 7.49 27.01 11.42
N ALA A 15 7.58 26.24 10.36
CA ALA A 15 6.46 26.04 9.42
C ALA A 15 5.29 25.34 10.10
N LEU A 16 5.58 24.30 10.90
CA LEU A 16 4.55 23.56 11.63
C LEU A 16 3.78 24.48 12.58
N GLN A 17 4.50 25.30 13.38
CA GLN A 17 3.88 26.24 14.31
C GLN A 17 3.05 27.31 13.57
N PHE A 18 3.56 27.83 12.47
CA PHE A 18 2.86 28.81 11.64
C PHE A 18 1.51 28.27 11.14
N VAL A 19 1.53 27.08 10.54
CA VAL A 19 0.30 26.43 10.03
C VAL A 19 -0.67 26.12 11.18
N HIS A 20 -0.16 25.60 12.30
CA HIS A 20 -0.95 25.34 13.51
C HIS A 20 -1.71 26.59 14.00
N ASP A 21 -1.01 27.72 14.13
CA ASP A 21 -1.60 28.96 14.62
C ASP A 21 -2.58 29.56 13.62
N HIS A 22 -2.28 29.46 12.32
CA HIS A 22 -3.20 29.86 11.26
C HIS A 22 -4.51 29.08 11.33
N LEU A 23 -4.45 27.75 11.38
CA LEU A 23 -5.62 26.88 11.45
C LEU A 23 -6.48 27.21 12.70
N LYS A 24 -5.85 27.42 13.85
CA LYS A 24 -6.55 27.85 15.07
C LYS A 24 -7.23 29.21 14.90
N SER A 25 -6.54 30.17 14.28
CA SER A 25 -7.10 31.50 14.06
C SER A 25 -8.35 31.50 13.17
N MET A 26 -8.41 30.53 12.24
CA MET A 26 -9.56 30.29 11.36
C MET A 26 -10.70 29.52 12.04
N GLY A 27 -10.51 29.04 13.27
CA GLY A 27 -11.52 28.31 14.03
C GLY A 27 -11.47 26.79 13.88
N ALA A 28 -10.41 26.25 13.30
CA ALA A 28 -10.20 24.80 13.28
C ALA A 28 -9.73 24.30 14.65
N THR A 29 -10.15 23.10 15.01
CA THR A 29 -9.69 22.38 16.20
C THR A 29 -8.51 21.48 15.80
N ILE A 30 -7.35 21.75 16.38
CA ILE A 30 -6.19 20.88 16.21
C ILE A 30 -6.36 19.64 17.07
N LEU A 31 -6.27 18.47 16.46
CA LEU A 31 -6.39 17.20 17.15
C LEU A 31 -4.98 16.77 17.64
N PRO A 32 -4.84 16.42 18.92
CA PRO A 32 -3.60 15.87 19.43
C PRO A 32 -3.41 14.46 18.85
N ASP A 33 -2.50 14.32 17.93
CA ASP A 33 -2.17 13.03 17.35
C ASP A 33 -0.63 12.91 17.30
N GLN A 34 -0.09 12.21 18.30
CA GLN A 34 1.37 12.00 18.41
C GLN A 34 1.90 11.05 17.31
N SER A 35 1.00 10.33 16.62
CA SER A 35 1.38 9.43 15.54
C SER A 35 1.79 10.15 14.26
N LEU A 36 1.52 11.47 14.15
CA LEU A 36 1.81 12.24 12.94
C LEU A 36 3.23 12.83 12.88
N GLY A 37 3.97 12.77 14.00
CA GLY A 37 5.33 13.29 14.08
C GLY A 37 5.44 14.78 13.77
N PRO A 38 6.66 15.26 13.45
CA PRO A 38 6.92 16.69 13.28
C PRO A 38 6.56 17.25 11.89
N TYR A 39 5.86 16.47 11.05
CA TYR A 39 5.60 16.83 9.65
C TYR A 39 4.14 17.15 9.36
N ASN A 40 3.21 16.74 10.23
CA ASN A 40 1.79 16.78 9.95
C ASN A 40 0.98 17.44 11.07
N ILE A 41 -0.12 18.05 10.67
CA ILE A 41 -1.14 18.56 11.58
C ILE A 41 -2.48 17.91 11.23
N LYS A 42 -3.12 17.31 12.24
CA LYS A 42 -4.49 16.83 12.12
C LYS A 42 -5.45 17.86 12.69
N ALA A 43 -6.37 18.31 11.87
CA ALA A 43 -7.32 19.33 12.26
C ALA A 43 -8.77 18.92 11.92
N ARG A 44 -9.71 19.44 12.67
CA ARG A 44 -11.14 19.26 12.46
C ARG A 44 -11.84 20.60 12.41
N ALA A 45 -12.73 20.77 11.44
CA ALA A 45 -13.61 21.91 11.34
C ALA A 45 -14.89 21.54 10.56
N PRO A 46 -15.94 22.39 10.59
CA PRO A 46 -17.07 22.24 9.68
C PRO A 46 -16.63 22.28 8.23
N ILE A 47 -17.30 21.53 7.36
CA ILE A 47 -16.97 21.45 5.91
C ILE A 47 -16.91 22.85 5.27
N ALA A 48 -17.86 23.74 5.61
CA ALA A 48 -17.91 25.11 5.08
C ALA A 48 -16.63 25.93 5.36
N LEU A 49 -15.91 25.64 6.46
CA LEU A 49 -14.62 26.29 6.73
C LEU A 49 -13.54 25.79 5.76
N TRP A 50 -13.49 24.48 5.52
CA TRP A 50 -12.56 23.90 4.56
C TRP A 50 -12.84 24.34 3.13
N GLU A 51 -14.12 24.43 2.73
CA GLU A 51 -14.53 24.95 1.41
C GLU A 51 -14.07 26.38 1.23
N SER A 52 -14.29 27.24 2.23
CA SER A 52 -13.85 28.63 2.20
C SER A 52 -12.32 28.74 2.20
N MET A 53 -11.61 27.94 3.03
CA MET A 53 -10.16 28.00 3.15
C MET A 53 -9.45 27.51 1.88
N PHE A 54 -9.94 26.43 1.31
CA PHE A 54 -9.32 25.80 0.15
C PHE A 54 -9.93 26.18 -1.18
N ASN A 55 -10.87 27.13 -1.19
CA ASN A 55 -11.59 27.60 -2.37
C ASN A 55 -12.14 26.44 -3.20
N THR A 56 -12.95 25.59 -2.59
CA THR A 56 -13.47 24.36 -3.17
C THR A 56 -14.89 24.06 -2.68
N GLU A 57 -15.50 23.03 -3.23
CA GLU A 57 -16.73 22.41 -2.77
C GLU A 57 -16.49 20.92 -2.55
N PHE A 58 -17.08 20.36 -1.49
CA PHE A 58 -17.01 18.94 -1.16
C PHE A 58 -18.29 18.22 -1.57
N TYR A 59 -18.14 17.08 -2.23
CA TYR A 59 -19.21 16.22 -2.70
C TYR A 59 -19.12 14.83 -2.09
N ALA A 60 -20.28 14.19 -1.92
CA ALA A 60 -20.33 12.78 -1.54
C ALA A 60 -20.20 11.90 -2.79
N TYR A 61 -19.13 11.13 -2.86
CA TYR A 61 -18.88 10.17 -3.94
C TYR A 61 -19.25 8.78 -3.49
N SER A 62 -19.96 8.03 -4.34
CA SER A 62 -20.30 6.63 -4.15
C SER A 62 -19.76 5.80 -5.31
N HIS A 63 -19.39 4.55 -5.05
CA HIS A 63 -18.91 3.66 -6.11
C HIS A 63 -20.03 3.32 -7.09
N VAL A 64 -19.78 3.44 -8.39
CA VAL A 64 -20.79 3.25 -9.45
C VAL A 64 -21.35 1.82 -9.48
N SER A 65 -20.57 0.82 -9.11
CA SER A 65 -21.00 -0.59 -9.12
C SER A 65 -21.82 -1.01 -7.91
N GLY A 66 -21.99 -0.15 -6.90
CA GLY A 66 -22.71 -0.47 -5.66
C GLY A 66 -22.06 -1.54 -4.78
N HIS A 67 -20.84 -1.98 -5.09
CA HIS A 67 -20.14 -3.04 -4.37
C HIS A 67 -19.52 -2.57 -3.04
N SER A 68 -19.39 -1.27 -2.82
CA SER A 68 -18.97 -0.71 -1.53
C SER A 68 -20.13 0.03 -0.88
N SER A 69 -20.40 -0.27 0.38
CA SER A 69 -21.50 0.31 1.17
C SER A 69 -21.20 1.72 1.70
N GLY A 70 -20.12 2.36 1.27
CA GLY A 70 -19.69 3.67 1.76
C GLY A 70 -19.68 4.76 0.70
N SER A 71 -19.97 5.98 1.13
CA SER A 71 -19.67 7.20 0.39
C SER A 71 -18.46 7.90 1.03
N VAL A 72 -17.59 8.48 0.19
CA VAL A 72 -16.50 9.34 0.64
C VAL A 72 -16.82 10.78 0.29
N VAL A 73 -16.47 11.70 1.18
CA VAL A 73 -16.65 13.13 0.95
C VAL A 73 -15.33 13.70 0.46
N ARG A 74 -15.30 14.23 -0.78
CA ARG A 74 -14.10 14.73 -1.44
C ARG A 74 -14.44 15.96 -2.29
N ALA A 75 -13.42 16.76 -2.55
CA ALA A 75 -13.44 17.83 -3.55
C ALA A 75 -12.85 17.32 -4.87
N GLU A 76 -13.19 17.95 -5.98
CA GLU A 76 -12.56 17.66 -7.27
C GLU A 76 -11.14 18.25 -7.35
N LYS A 77 -10.95 19.40 -6.73
CA LYS A 77 -9.69 20.14 -6.66
C LYS A 77 -9.70 21.04 -5.44
N TYR A 78 -8.55 21.48 -5.01
CA TYR A 78 -8.43 22.50 -3.96
C TYR A 78 -7.23 23.42 -4.25
N SER A 79 -7.18 24.56 -3.60
CA SER A 79 -6.01 25.43 -3.58
C SER A 79 -5.60 25.73 -2.16
N VAL A 80 -4.31 25.64 -1.88
CA VAL A 80 -3.76 26.08 -0.60
C VAL A 80 -3.77 27.61 -0.56
N PRO A 81 -4.22 28.25 0.53
CA PRO A 81 -4.11 29.69 0.67
C PRO A 81 -2.68 30.17 0.48
N THR A 82 -2.48 31.28 -0.25
CA THR A 82 -1.14 31.81 -0.55
C THR A 82 -0.26 31.98 0.69
N ILE A 83 -0.87 32.33 1.83
CA ILE A 83 -0.13 32.46 3.09
C ILE A 83 0.44 31.12 3.62
N LEU A 84 -0.14 30.00 3.23
CA LEU A 84 0.27 28.64 3.62
C LEU A 84 1.10 27.93 2.52
N ASP A 85 1.15 28.46 1.31
CA ASP A 85 1.71 27.79 0.14
C ASP A 85 3.19 27.38 0.32
N ALA A 86 3.96 28.20 1.02
CA ALA A 86 5.36 27.92 1.33
C ALA A 86 5.56 26.91 2.49
N HIS A 87 4.49 26.49 3.17
CA HIS A 87 4.55 25.72 4.41
C HIS A 87 3.76 24.41 4.36
N VAL A 88 2.90 24.23 3.35
CA VAL A 88 2.02 23.06 3.18
C VAL A 88 2.24 22.47 1.81
N SER A 89 2.73 21.24 1.76
CA SER A 89 2.96 20.50 0.52
C SER A 89 1.66 19.85 0.01
N SER A 90 0.86 19.30 0.92
CA SER A 90 -0.40 18.65 0.58
C SER A 90 -1.42 18.71 1.71
N VAL A 91 -2.68 18.46 1.37
CA VAL A 91 -3.77 18.29 2.32
C VAL A 91 -4.47 16.98 2.04
N PHE A 92 -4.33 16.03 2.96
CA PHE A 92 -4.92 14.71 2.83
C PHE A 92 -6.44 14.72 3.12
N ASN A 93 -7.12 13.70 2.64
CA ASN A 93 -8.57 13.53 2.75
C ASN A 93 -9.40 14.63 2.05
N THR A 94 -8.82 15.31 1.08
CA THR A 94 -9.48 16.36 0.28
C THR A 94 -9.90 15.88 -1.10
N ILE A 95 -8.95 15.43 -1.92
CA ILE A 95 -9.19 14.99 -3.32
C ILE A 95 -8.90 13.51 -3.53
N GLN A 96 -8.28 12.86 -2.57
CA GLN A 96 -7.89 11.47 -2.68
C GLN A 96 -9.13 10.57 -2.78
N THR A 97 -9.33 9.99 -3.93
CA THR A 97 -10.38 9.00 -4.19
C THR A 97 -9.75 7.63 -4.40
N PRO A 98 -10.51 6.53 -4.24
CA PRO A 98 -9.97 5.18 -4.41
C PRO A 98 -9.64 4.88 -5.88
N HIS A 99 -8.64 5.55 -6.44
CA HIS A 99 -8.13 5.30 -7.78
C HIS A 99 -7.04 4.22 -7.79
N MET A 100 -6.44 3.94 -6.65
CA MET A 100 -5.47 2.86 -6.52
C MET A 100 -6.20 1.53 -6.59
N LYS A 101 -5.96 0.79 -7.66
CA LYS A 101 -6.45 -0.57 -7.79
C LYS A 101 -5.32 -1.51 -7.40
N SER A 102 -5.64 -2.54 -6.59
CA SER A 102 -4.85 -3.75 -6.66
C SER A 102 -4.96 -4.23 -8.11
N GLN A 103 -3.86 -4.67 -8.66
CA GLN A 103 -3.86 -5.15 -10.01
C GLN A 103 -4.53 -6.51 -9.98
N LYS A 104 -5.74 -6.62 -10.55
CA LYS A 104 -6.50 -7.87 -10.55
C LYS A 104 -5.77 -8.88 -11.41
N LEU A 105 -5.07 -9.79 -10.77
CA LEU A 105 -4.66 -11.03 -11.44
C LEU A 105 -5.92 -11.80 -11.84
N PRO A 106 -6.06 -12.27 -13.09
CA PRO A 106 -7.11 -13.22 -13.44
C PRO A 106 -6.86 -14.50 -12.64
N LEU A 107 -7.62 -14.68 -11.57
CA LEU A 107 -7.57 -15.89 -10.77
C LEU A 107 -7.93 -17.08 -11.67
N ALA A 108 -7.00 -18.00 -11.78
CA ALA A 108 -7.31 -19.32 -12.32
C ALA A 108 -8.40 -19.95 -11.43
N ASN A 109 -9.52 -20.32 -12.03
CA ASN A 109 -10.67 -20.88 -11.36
C ASN A 109 -10.27 -21.97 -10.37
N HIS A 110 -10.57 -21.72 -9.11
CA HIS A 110 -10.65 -22.62 -7.95
C HIS A 110 -9.93 -23.97 -8.05
N LEU A 111 -8.76 -24.04 -7.46
CA LEU A 111 -8.19 -25.33 -7.06
C LEU A 111 -8.87 -25.77 -5.76
N ASN A 112 -9.97 -26.51 -5.88
CA ASN A 112 -10.46 -27.31 -4.76
C ASN A 112 -9.33 -28.28 -4.37
N ALA A 113 -8.74 -28.11 -3.20
CA ALA A 113 -7.68 -28.98 -2.70
C ALA A 113 -8.18 -30.45 -2.68
N PRO A 114 -7.56 -31.36 -3.43
CA PRO A 114 -8.03 -32.74 -3.46
C PRO A 114 -7.67 -33.41 -2.14
N LYS A 115 -8.65 -34.08 -1.52
CA LYS A 115 -8.38 -35.03 -0.43
C LYS A 115 -7.42 -36.11 -0.93
N ALA A 116 -6.32 -36.30 -0.20
CA ALA A 116 -5.16 -37.08 -0.59
C ALA A 116 -5.51 -38.54 -1.00
N SER A 117 -5.41 -38.82 -2.29
CA SER A 117 -5.29 -40.18 -2.86
C SER A 117 -4.07 -40.17 -3.79
N SER A 118 -3.48 -41.34 -4.06
CA SER A 118 -2.29 -41.47 -4.94
C SER A 118 -2.50 -40.86 -6.34
N LYS A 119 -3.75 -40.78 -6.79
CA LYS A 119 -4.18 -40.12 -8.01
C LYS A 119 -4.18 -38.61 -7.87
N ALA A 120 -4.42 -38.10 -6.65
CA ALA A 120 -4.40 -36.68 -6.31
C ALA A 120 -2.97 -36.12 -6.24
N GLN A 121 -1.99 -36.92 -5.77
CA GLN A 121 -0.57 -36.52 -5.82
C GLN A 121 -0.04 -36.36 -7.24
N LYS A 122 -0.45 -37.25 -8.17
CA LYS A 122 -0.07 -37.14 -9.56
C LYS A 122 -0.77 -35.99 -10.28
N LEU A 123 -2.01 -35.67 -9.89
CA LEU A 123 -2.73 -34.49 -10.39
C LEU A 123 -2.14 -33.20 -9.80
N ALA A 124 -1.76 -33.21 -8.52
CA ALA A 124 -1.09 -32.09 -7.88
C ALA A 124 0.28 -31.77 -8.52
N SER A 125 1.07 -32.79 -8.88
CA SER A 125 2.33 -32.57 -9.60
C SER A 125 2.11 -31.94 -10.99
N LEU A 126 1.11 -32.43 -11.74
CA LEU A 126 0.75 -31.86 -13.05
C LEU A 126 0.18 -30.43 -12.96
N LEU A 127 -0.46 -30.09 -11.85
CA LEU A 127 -0.94 -28.71 -11.58
C LEU A 127 0.20 -27.80 -11.15
N LEU A 128 1.16 -28.31 -10.37
CA LEU A 128 2.35 -27.57 -9.94
C LEU A 128 3.27 -27.22 -11.12
N ASP A 129 3.34 -28.07 -12.15
CA ASP A 129 4.14 -27.81 -13.36
C ASP A 129 3.66 -26.58 -14.17
N ASN A 130 2.42 -26.10 -13.90
CA ASN A 130 1.84 -24.93 -14.56
C ASN A 130 1.62 -23.73 -13.60
N LEU A 131 2.11 -23.82 -12.38
CA LEU A 131 1.95 -22.75 -11.38
C LEU A 131 3.32 -22.16 -11.03
N THR A 132 3.30 -20.85 -10.80
CA THR A 132 4.47 -20.15 -10.24
C THR A 132 4.61 -20.52 -8.77
N THR A 133 5.38 -21.59 -8.49
CA THR A 133 5.63 -22.02 -7.10
C THR A 133 6.85 -21.35 -6.50
N PRO A 134 6.99 -21.27 -5.17
CA PRO A 134 8.21 -20.79 -4.52
C PRO A 134 9.46 -21.56 -4.99
N GLN A 135 9.35 -22.86 -5.23
CA GLN A 135 10.45 -23.67 -5.75
C GLN A 135 10.87 -23.26 -7.16
N LEU A 136 9.90 -22.97 -8.04
CA LEU A 136 10.17 -22.46 -9.38
C LEU A 136 10.92 -21.11 -9.30
N LEU A 137 10.45 -20.21 -8.45
CA LEU A 137 11.07 -18.90 -8.24
C LEU A 137 12.48 -19.02 -7.67
N ASN A 138 12.68 -19.86 -6.66
CA ASN A 138 14.00 -20.13 -6.11
C ASN A 138 14.97 -20.63 -7.19
N ASN A 139 14.53 -21.54 -8.05
CA ASN A 139 15.34 -22.06 -9.16
C ASN A 139 15.63 -20.97 -10.21
N ALA A 140 14.59 -20.21 -10.60
CA ALA A 140 14.71 -19.18 -11.63
C ALA A 140 15.63 -18.04 -11.21
N TYR A 141 15.61 -17.66 -9.93
CA TYR A 141 16.43 -16.57 -9.39
C TYR A 141 17.72 -17.04 -8.70
N GLY A 142 18.01 -18.35 -8.71
CA GLY A 142 19.22 -18.91 -8.10
C GLY A 142 19.29 -18.77 -6.59
N ILE A 143 18.14 -18.79 -5.92
CA ILE A 143 18.05 -18.73 -4.46
C ILE A 143 18.25 -20.14 -3.91
N SER A 144 19.45 -20.43 -3.41
CA SER A 144 19.80 -21.78 -2.93
C SER A 144 19.44 -21.99 -1.47
N GLU A 145 19.54 -20.96 -0.66
CA GLU A 145 19.21 -20.97 0.76
C GLU A 145 18.61 -19.64 1.18
N ASN A 146 17.57 -19.70 1.99
CA ASN A 146 16.97 -18.55 2.61
C ASN A 146 16.89 -18.78 4.12
N SER A 147 17.98 -18.47 4.81
CA SER A 147 18.09 -18.67 6.26
C SER A 147 17.42 -17.54 7.08
N GLY A 148 17.00 -16.47 6.42
CA GLY A 148 16.56 -15.25 7.09
C GLY A 148 17.70 -14.59 7.89
N HIS A 149 17.38 -13.53 8.57
CA HIS A 149 18.30 -12.87 9.51
C HIS A 149 17.51 -12.43 10.75
N PRO A 150 18.01 -12.64 11.98
CA PRO A 150 17.26 -12.37 13.21
C PRO A 150 16.80 -10.91 13.39
N LYS A 151 17.47 -9.97 12.73
CA LYS A 151 17.13 -8.54 12.75
C LYS A 151 16.40 -8.08 11.50
N ALA A 152 16.21 -8.96 10.52
CA ALA A 152 15.42 -8.64 9.33
C ALA A 152 13.93 -8.70 9.67
N THR A 153 13.19 -7.76 9.14
CA THR A 153 11.74 -7.74 9.18
C THR A 153 11.23 -7.27 7.83
N GLN A 154 10.10 -7.80 7.41
CA GLN A 154 9.48 -7.40 6.15
C GLN A 154 8.00 -7.08 6.36
N ALA A 155 7.44 -6.33 5.45
CA ALA A 155 6.04 -5.98 5.49
C ALA A 155 5.42 -5.94 4.10
N ILE A 156 4.13 -6.18 4.04
CA ILE A 156 3.31 -5.82 2.90
C ILE A 156 2.37 -4.67 3.26
N PHE A 157 2.13 -3.83 2.28
CA PHE A 157 1.10 -2.80 2.32
C PHE A 157 -0.17 -3.31 1.67
N SER A 158 -1.31 -3.03 2.29
CA SER A 158 -2.62 -3.35 1.75
C SER A 158 -3.60 -2.21 1.94
N MET A 159 -4.38 -1.93 0.90
CA MET A 159 -5.35 -0.84 0.88
C MET A 159 -6.69 -1.22 1.48
N TYR A 160 -7.50 -0.19 1.63
CA TYR A 160 -8.90 -0.27 2.01
C TYR A 160 -9.64 -1.43 1.31
N GLU A 161 -10.39 -2.19 2.11
CA GLU A 161 -11.14 -3.39 1.71
C GLU A 161 -10.30 -4.62 1.31
N GLN A 162 -8.99 -4.51 1.23
CA GLN A 162 -8.12 -5.68 1.04
C GLN A 162 -7.75 -6.29 2.39
N LEU A 163 -8.02 -7.57 2.50
CA LEU A 163 -7.84 -8.36 3.71
C LEU A 163 -6.96 -9.58 3.38
N TYR A 164 -6.68 -10.39 4.36
CA TYR A 164 -6.11 -11.72 4.16
C TYR A 164 -6.79 -12.74 5.07
N SER A 165 -6.73 -14.01 4.70
CA SER A 165 -7.16 -15.12 5.54
C SER A 165 -5.94 -15.92 6.03
N ALA A 166 -5.78 -16.01 7.34
CA ALA A 166 -4.69 -16.81 7.91
C ALA A 166 -4.80 -18.30 7.52
N ASP A 167 -6.01 -18.83 7.38
CA ASP A 167 -6.23 -20.22 6.96
C ASP A 167 -5.87 -20.44 5.49
N ASP A 168 -6.07 -19.43 4.63
CA ASP A 168 -5.64 -19.49 3.23
C ASP A 168 -4.12 -19.50 3.11
N ILE A 169 -3.42 -18.71 3.93
CA ILE A 169 -1.95 -18.72 3.99
C ILE A 169 -1.44 -20.11 4.42
N VAL A 170 -2.03 -20.70 5.46
CA VAL A 170 -1.69 -22.07 5.92
C VAL A 170 -1.99 -23.09 4.82
N THR A 171 -3.11 -22.92 4.10
CA THR A 171 -3.47 -23.81 2.98
C THR A 171 -2.43 -23.74 1.86
N PHE A 172 -1.99 -22.53 1.50
CA PHE A 172 -0.92 -22.35 0.51
C PHE A 172 0.40 -22.99 0.98
N GLN A 173 0.84 -22.73 2.21
CA GLN A 173 2.08 -23.30 2.75
C GLN A 173 2.06 -24.83 2.74
N ASN A 174 0.93 -25.44 3.14
CA ASN A 174 0.74 -26.89 3.06
C ASN A 174 0.80 -27.40 1.61
N PHE A 175 0.18 -26.68 0.69
CA PHE A 175 0.12 -27.05 -0.74
C PHE A 175 1.51 -27.06 -1.37
N VAL A 176 2.36 -26.08 -1.04
CA VAL A 176 3.73 -25.99 -1.57
C VAL A 176 4.79 -26.70 -0.70
N GLY A 177 4.35 -27.37 0.39
CA GLY A 177 5.23 -28.17 1.24
C GLY A 177 6.15 -27.36 2.15
N LEU A 178 5.74 -26.16 2.54
CA LEU A 178 6.50 -25.27 3.43
C LEU A 178 6.05 -25.42 4.90
N PRO A 179 6.92 -25.08 5.87
CA PRO A 179 6.53 -24.93 7.25
C PRO A 179 5.39 -23.91 7.41
N GLN A 180 4.52 -24.15 8.39
CA GLN A 180 3.44 -23.22 8.69
C GLN A 180 4.00 -22.04 9.50
N GLU A 181 4.00 -20.87 8.89
CA GLU A 181 4.37 -19.61 9.51
C GLU A 181 3.15 -18.70 9.59
N LYS A 182 3.13 -17.84 10.60
CA LYS A 182 2.06 -16.86 10.82
C LYS A 182 2.56 -15.45 10.50
N VAL A 183 1.63 -14.60 10.10
CA VAL A 183 1.88 -13.15 10.10
C VAL A 183 2.21 -12.71 11.51
N ASN A 184 3.36 -12.07 11.70
CA ASN A 184 3.85 -11.68 13.03
C ASN A 184 2.98 -10.61 13.67
N GLN A 185 2.55 -9.63 12.88
CA GLN A 185 1.71 -8.55 13.34
C GLN A 185 0.85 -8.01 12.20
N THR A 186 -0.37 -7.64 12.53
CA THR A 186 -1.27 -6.89 11.66
C THR A 186 -1.49 -5.52 12.25
N ILE A 187 -1.28 -4.48 11.46
CA ILE A 187 -1.48 -3.08 11.82
C ILE A 187 -2.61 -2.53 10.95
N GLY A 188 -3.57 -1.86 11.58
CA GLY A 188 -4.73 -1.30 10.88
C GLY A 188 -5.78 -2.33 10.50
N VAL A 189 -6.31 -2.26 9.27
CA VAL A 189 -7.33 -3.18 8.75
C VAL A 189 -6.67 -4.55 8.53
N GLY A 190 -7.28 -5.59 9.05
CA GLY A 190 -6.56 -6.84 9.24
C GLY A 190 -7.24 -8.11 8.76
N PRO A 191 -6.91 -9.25 9.39
CA PRO A 191 -7.30 -10.55 8.89
C PRO A 191 -8.81 -10.75 8.92
N THR A 192 -9.26 -11.61 8.02
CA THR A 192 -10.64 -12.05 7.94
C THR A 192 -10.73 -13.58 7.89
N THR A 193 -11.92 -14.11 7.71
CA THR A 193 -12.15 -15.54 7.58
C THR A 193 -12.17 -15.99 6.12
N VAL A 194 -11.85 -17.27 5.88
CA VAL A 194 -12.01 -17.91 4.56
C VAL A 194 -13.41 -17.72 3.98
N ALA A 195 -14.45 -17.69 4.83
CA ALA A 195 -15.81 -17.48 4.36
C ALA A 195 -16.03 -16.10 3.73
N VAL A 196 -15.39 -15.05 4.27
CA VAL A 196 -15.43 -13.70 3.69
C VAL A 196 -14.67 -13.65 2.37
N CYS A 197 -13.48 -14.25 2.31
CA CYS A 197 -12.68 -14.34 1.10
C CYS A 197 -13.38 -15.14 0.00
N ASN A 198 -14.08 -16.25 0.35
CA ASN A 198 -14.83 -17.05 -0.61
C ASN A 198 -16.11 -16.37 -1.11
N ALA A 199 -16.72 -15.52 -0.30
CA ALA A 199 -17.88 -14.75 -0.69
C ALA A 199 -17.54 -13.63 -1.68
N ASP A 200 -16.34 -13.08 -1.56
CA ASP A 200 -15.81 -12.01 -2.40
C ASP A 200 -14.28 -12.15 -2.51
N ASN A 201 -13.83 -12.84 -3.55
CA ASN A 201 -12.42 -13.11 -3.79
C ASN A 201 -11.59 -11.81 -3.95
N ASP A 202 -12.21 -10.77 -4.48
CA ASP A 202 -11.54 -9.48 -4.70
C ASP A 202 -11.07 -8.87 -3.37
N LYS A 203 -11.69 -9.23 -2.24
CA LYS A 203 -11.31 -8.73 -0.90
C LYS A 203 -10.02 -9.31 -0.34
N CYS A 204 -9.61 -10.48 -0.79
CA CYS A 204 -8.47 -11.19 -0.20
C CYS A 204 -7.39 -11.58 -1.21
N ALA A 205 -7.66 -11.45 -2.49
CA ALA A 205 -6.77 -11.96 -3.53
C ALA A 205 -5.36 -11.38 -3.40
N GLU A 206 -5.24 -10.06 -3.30
CA GLU A 206 -3.95 -9.38 -3.19
C GLU A 206 -3.27 -9.68 -1.87
N GLY A 207 -3.96 -9.49 -0.74
CA GLY A 207 -3.36 -9.71 0.58
C GLY A 207 -2.92 -11.16 0.80
N ASN A 208 -3.71 -12.14 0.33
CA ASN A 208 -3.34 -13.54 0.36
C ASN A 208 -2.13 -13.84 -0.54
N ALA A 209 -2.11 -13.30 -1.78
CA ALA A 209 -1.02 -13.52 -2.71
C ALA A 209 0.29 -12.93 -2.18
N ASP A 210 0.28 -11.66 -1.80
CA ASP A 210 1.46 -10.97 -1.28
C ASP A 210 2.05 -11.69 -0.07
N LEU A 211 1.22 -12.01 0.94
CA LEU A 211 1.67 -12.73 2.13
C LEU A 211 2.19 -14.13 1.79
N SER A 212 1.48 -14.87 0.94
CA SER A 212 1.86 -16.23 0.59
C SER A 212 3.25 -16.28 -0.03
N TYR A 213 3.55 -15.38 -0.96
CA TYR A 213 4.84 -15.41 -1.66
C TYR A 213 5.96 -14.77 -0.86
N ILE A 214 5.74 -13.64 -0.19
CA ILE A 214 6.80 -13.01 0.60
C ILE A 214 7.25 -13.90 1.77
N MET A 215 6.30 -14.59 2.43
CA MET A 215 6.62 -15.53 3.52
C MET A 215 7.27 -16.81 2.99
N ALA A 216 6.82 -17.31 1.83
CA ALA A 216 7.37 -18.54 1.25
C ALA A 216 8.81 -18.40 0.73
N LEU A 217 9.20 -17.18 0.31
CA LEU A 217 10.50 -16.90 -0.27
C LEU A 217 11.51 -16.33 0.73
N SER A 218 11.05 -15.94 1.92
CA SER A 218 11.92 -15.40 2.96
C SER A 218 11.57 -15.99 4.32
N ASN A 219 12.53 -16.50 5.04
CA ASN A 219 12.36 -16.91 6.43
C ASN A 219 12.52 -15.69 7.35
N THR A 220 11.58 -14.74 7.25
CA THR A 220 11.70 -13.41 7.87
C THR A 220 10.38 -13.01 8.50
N PRO A 221 10.37 -12.49 9.76
CA PRO A 221 9.17 -11.97 10.39
C PRO A 221 8.42 -11.00 9.49
N THR A 222 7.14 -11.30 9.22
CA THR A 222 6.32 -10.57 8.24
C THR A 222 5.19 -9.81 8.92
N TYR A 223 5.05 -8.53 8.59
CA TYR A 223 4.01 -7.64 9.05
C TYR A 223 3.02 -7.34 7.92
N TYR A 224 1.76 -7.20 8.28
CA TYR A 224 0.70 -6.76 7.39
C TYR A 224 0.23 -5.38 7.79
N TYR A 225 0.32 -4.42 6.89
CA TYR A 225 -0.19 -3.06 7.09
C TYR A 225 -1.41 -2.84 6.21
N GLY A 226 -2.60 -2.91 6.82
CA GLY A 226 -3.85 -2.60 6.15
C GLY A 226 -4.31 -1.19 6.49
N THR A 227 -4.60 -0.37 5.50
CA THR A 227 -5.07 1.00 5.73
C THR A 227 -6.46 1.25 5.14
N SER A 228 -7.20 2.15 5.79
CA SER A 228 -8.42 2.75 5.23
C SER A 228 -8.15 4.04 4.45
N SER A 229 -6.90 4.52 4.45
CA SER A 229 -6.50 5.68 3.64
C SER A 229 -6.46 5.33 2.16
N PHE A 230 -6.76 6.31 1.32
CA PHE A 230 -6.60 6.25 -0.14
C PHE A 230 -5.31 6.94 -0.61
N SER A 231 -4.46 7.36 0.32
CA SER A 231 -3.19 8.00 0.03
C SER A 231 -2.03 7.16 0.57
N LEU A 232 -1.12 6.78 -0.33
CA LEU A 232 0.13 6.11 0.03
C LEU A 232 1.03 7.03 0.86
N ALA A 233 1.02 8.33 0.57
CA ALA A 233 1.81 9.30 1.31
C ALA A 233 1.31 9.45 2.75
N GLU A 234 -0.02 9.50 2.96
CA GLU A 234 -0.61 9.54 4.30
C GLU A 234 -0.26 8.28 5.09
N TRP A 235 -0.43 7.09 4.47
CA TRP A 235 -0.14 5.83 5.12
C TRP A 235 1.34 5.70 5.51
N ILE A 236 2.26 5.91 4.56
CA ILE A 236 3.68 5.71 4.83
C ILE A 236 4.18 6.67 5.92
N GLN A 237 3.62 7.87 5.95
CA GLN A 237 3.96 8.88 6.91
C GLN A 237 3.42 8.57 8.31
N ALA A 238 2.15 8.18 8.41
CA ALA A 238 1.49 7.92 9.68
C ALA A 238 1.94 6.59 10.33
N ASP A 239 2.04 5.52 9.53
CA ASP A 239 2.23 4.18 10.08
C ASP A 239 3.70 3.74 10.07
N ILE A 240 4.49 4.18 9.10
CA ILE A 240 5.86 3.68 8.91
C ILE A 240 6.91 4.68 9.37
N VAL A 241 6.87 5.92 8.89
CA VAL A 241 7.87 6.96 9.25
C VAL A 241 7.86 7.21 10.75
N GLN A 242 6.69 7.17 11.38
CA GLN A 242 6.54 7.39 12.82
C GLN A 242 6.93 6.18 13.68
N SER A 243 7.04 4.98 13.10
CA SER A 243 7.52 3.82 13.85
C SER A 243 8.97 4.03 14.34
N SER A 244 9.26 3.68 15.58
CA SER A 244 10.64 3.69 16.11
C SER A 244 11.50 2.59 15.48
N ASP A 245 10.90 1.46 15.11
CA ASP A 245 11.55 0.32 14.45
C ASP A 245 10.69 -0.15 13.26
N PRO A 246 10.77 0.55 12.11
CA PRO A 246 10.02 0.15 10.92
C PRO A 246 10.56 -1.15 10.32
N PRO A 247 9.72 -1.90 9.59
CA PRO A 247 10.18 -3.04 8.81
C PRO A 247 11.36 -2.66 7.90
N LYS A 248 12.32 -3.56 7.76
CA LYS A 248 13.53 -3.28 6.95
C LYS A 248 13.28 -3.38 5.46
N VAL A 249 12.26 -4.13 5.06
CA VAL A 249 11.80 -4.22 3.67
C VAL A 249 10.29 -4.06 3.65
N ILE A 250 9.78 -3.21 2.77
CA ILE A 250 8.34 -2.97 2.59
C ILE A 250 8.00 -3.24 1.13
N SER A 251 7.02 -4.11 0.89
CA SER A 251 6.48 -4.40 -0.43
C SER A 251 5.16 -3.69 -0.65
N ILE A 252 5.03 -2.99 -1.78
CA ILE A 252 3.84 -2.24 -2.17
C ILE A 252 3.38 -2.74 -3.54
N SER A 253 2.27 -3.47 -3.57
CA SER A 253 1.62 -3.98 -4.79
C SER A 253 0.51 -3.07 -5.29
N TYR A 254 0.55 -1.78 -4.93
CA TYR A 254 -0.46 -0.80 -5.27
C TYR A 254 0.14 0.42 -5.94
N GLY A 255 -0.65 1.00 -6.84
CA GLY A 255 -0.22 2.21 -7.52
C GLY A 255 -1.34 2.85 -8.34
N ALA A 256 -1.03 4.01 -8.90
CA ALA A 256 -1.88 4.75 -9.81
C ALA A 256 -1.05 5.33 -10.95
N ASP A 257 -1.70 5.65 -12.09
CA ASP A 257 -1.03 6.47 -13.09
C ASP A 257 -0.63 7.80 -12.47
N GLU A 258 0.61 8.24 -12.66
CA GLU A 258 1.18 9.43 -12.00
C GLU A 258 0.36 10.70 -12.28
N ILE A 259 -0.32 10.77 -13.42
CA ILE A 259 -1.19 11.90 -13.78
C ILE A 259 -2.40 12.09 -12.85
N TYR A 260 -2.76 11.08 -12.06
CA TYR A 260 -3.85 11.16 -11.08
C TYR A 260 -3.37 11.45 -9.66
N VAL A 261 -2.07 11.56 -9.48
CA VAL A 261 -1.45 11.86 -8.17
C VAL A 261 -1.12 13.35 -8.13
N SER A 262 -1.52 14.01 -7.06
CA SER A 262 -1.16 15.41 -6.90
C SER A 262 0.34 15.59 -6.70
N GLN A 263 0.90 16.69 -7.15
CA GLN A 263 2.32 17.01 -6.93
C GLN A 263 2.69 16.96 -5.44
N GLY A 264 1.81 17.47 -4.57
CA GLY A 264 2.04 17.43 -3.12
C GLY A 264 2.10 16.01 -2.56
N GLU A 265 1.19 15.12 -2.96
CA GLU A 265 1.21 13.72 -2.53
C GLU A 265 2.46 12.98 -3.02
N TYR A 266 2.89 13.25 -4.25
CA TYR A 266 4.13 12.70 -4.79
C TYR A 266 5.35 13.15 -3.96
N GLU A 267 5.47 14.45 -3.67
CA GLU A 267 6.59 14.99 -2.91
C GLU A 267 6.60 14.50 -1.45
N ASP A 268 5.44 14.37 -0.82
CA ASP A 268 5.31 13.84 0.54
C ASP A 268 5.71 12.36 0.62
N PHE A 269 5.26 11.54 -0.36
CA PHE A 269 5.72 10.15 -0.44
C PHE A 269 7.22 10.07 -0.69
N LYS A 270 7.74 10.87 -1.62
CA LYS A 270 9.17 10.94 -1.94
C LYS A 270 10.01 11.29 -0.71
N THR A 271 9.59 12.29 0.05
CA THR A 271 10.26 12.69 1.29
C THR A 271 10.21 11.58 2.35
N SER A 272 9.07 10.94 2.50
CA SER A 272 8.90 9.79 3.42
C SER A 272 9.79 8.62 3.03
N ALA A 273 9.86 8.29 1.75
CA ALA A 273 10.74 7.23 1.22
C ALA A 273 12.22 7.55 1.46
N LEU A 274 12.64 8.81 1.24
CA LEU A 274 13.99 9.27 1.56
C LEU A 274 14.30 9.11 3.06
N ASN A 275 13.42 9.57 3.94
CA ASN A 275 13.58 9.48 5.39
C ASN A 275 13.71 8.02 5.85
N LEU A 276 12.92 7.13 5.28
CA LEU A 276 13.02 5.68 5.55
C LEU A 276 14.33 5.09 5.01
N GLY A 277 14.77 5.51 3.82
CA GLY A 277 16.06 5.12 3.26
C GLY A 277 17.24 5.51 4.16
N LEU A 278 17.22 6.71 4.76
CA LEU A 278 18.21 7.14 5.74
C LEU A 278 18.21 6.27 7.02
N ARG A 279 17.09 5.61 7.32
CA ARG A 279 16.95 4.67 8.43
C ARG A 279 17.25 3.21 8.05
N GLY A 280 17.67 2.96 6.80
CA GLY A 280 18.02 1.64 6.30
C GLY A 280 16.80 0.78 5.90
N VAL A 281 15.68 1.40 5.57
CA VAL A 281 14.49 0.72 5.05
C VAL A 281 14.54 0.69 3.52
N THR A 282 14.26 -0.47 2.94
CA THR A 282 14.10 -0.65 1.49
C THR A 282 12.62 -0.73 1.14
N ILE A 283 12.18 0.12 0.21
CA ILE A 283 10.81 0.09 -0.32
C ILE A 283 10.86 -0.54 -1.71
N VAL A 284 10.11 -1.62 -1.89
CA VAL A 284 9.96 -2.35 -3.15
C VAL A 284 8.55 -2.13 -3.68
N VAL A 285 8.42 -1.74 -4.92
CA VAL A 285 7.13 -1.37 -5.53
C VAL A 285 6.93 -2.11 -6.84
N SER A 286 5.74 -2.62 -7.08
CA SER A 286 5.37 -3.19 -8.39
C SER A 286 5.36 -2.11 -9.48
N SER A 287 5.90 -2.42 -10.66
CA SER A 287 5.93 -1.49 -11.80
C SER A 287 4.64 -1.43 -12.60
N GLY A 288 3.63 -2.19 -12.21
CA GLY A 288 2.35 -2.30 -12.92
C GLY A 288 2.25 -3.53 -13.83
N ASP A 289 1.02 -3.83 -14.32
CA ASP A 289 0.69 -5.03 -15.11
C ASP A 289 0.49 -4.73 -16.60
N ASP A 290 0.61 -3.48 -17.02
CA ASP A 290 0.30 -3.03 -18.38
C ASP A 290 1.55 -2.60 -19.17
N GLY A 291 2.70 -3.04 -18.73
CA GLY A 291 4.00 -2.69 -19.33
C GLY A 291 4.24 -1.17 -19.24
N VAL A 292 4.49 -0.55 -20.38
CA VAL A 292 4.74 0.91 -20.45
C VAL A 292 3.46 1.75 -20.49
N SER A 293 2.31 1.10 -20.54
CA SER A 293 1.00 1.73 -20.65
C SER A 293 0.26 1.75 -19.30
N SER A 294 -0.95 2.23 -19.30
CA SER A 294 -1.84 2.23 -18.13
C SER A 294 -2.96 1.21 -18.25
N PRO A 295 -3.61 0.84 -17.13
CA PRO A 295 -4.80 0.00 -17.12
C PRO A 295 -5.92 0.53 -18.02
N GLN A 296 -5.95 1.82 -18.30
CA GLN A 296 -6.96 2.43 -19.19
C GLN A 296 -6.86 1.94 -20.63
N ALA A 297 -5.65 1.58 -21.07
CA ALA A 297 -5.43 1.07 -22.43
C ALA A 297 -6.08 -0.32 -22.65
N ARG A 298 -6.32 -1.08 -21.59
CA ARG A 298 -7.01 -2.39 -21.67
C ARG A 298 -8.39 -2.28 -22.35
N ASN A 299 -9.13 -1.24 -22.01
CA ASN A 299 -10.49 -0.99 -22.51
C ASN A 299 -10.57 0.11 -23.56
N THR A 300 -9.51 0.87 -23.75
CA THR A 300 -9.44 1.99 -24.68
C THR A 300 -8.07 2.02 -25.34
N PRO A 301 -7.83 1.19 -26.39
CA PRO A 301 -6.52 1.11 -27.04
C PRO A 301 -5.96 2.43 -27.54
N ALA A 302 -6.83 3.40 -27.85
CA ALA A 302 -6.42 4.75 -28.24
C ALA A 302 -5.71 5.53 -27.10
N LYS A 303 -5.82 5.07 -25.85
CA LYS A 303 -5.10 5.62 -24.69
C LYS A 303 -3.76 4.90 -24.43
N CYS A 304 -3.36 3.98 -25.31
CA CYS A 304 -2.06 3.34 -25.20
C CYS A 304 -0.94 4.37 -25.39
N GLY A 305 0.01 4.39 -24.46
CA GLY A 305 1.13 5.31 -24.47
C GLY A 305 2.03 5.09 -23.25
N TYR A 306 3.11 5.85 -23.18
CA TYR A 306 3.97 5.83 -22.00
C TYR A 306 3.27 6.51 -20.83
N MET A 307 2.99 5.76 -19.78
CA MET A 307 2.34 6.25 -18.58
C MET A 307 3.14 5.79 -17.36
N PRO A 308 3.90 6.69 -16.71
CA PRO A 308 4.60 6.35 -15.49
C PRO A 308 3.60 6.07 -14.35
N GLY A 309 3.91 5.07 -13.54
CA GLY A 309 3.11 4.68 -12.38
C GLY A 309 3.71 5.19 -11.08
N PHE A 310 2.90 5.78 -10.24
CA PHE A 310 3.24 6.12 -8.86
C PHE A 310 2.83 4.94 -7.94
N PRO A 311 3.64 4.55 -6.95
CA PRO A 311 4.89 5.14 -6.51
C PRO A 311 6.15 4.58 -7.18
N ALA A 312 6.03 3.73 -8.21
CA ALA A 312 7.16 3.13 -8.92
C ALA A 312 8.11 4.16 -9.58
N SER A 313 7.59 5.33 -9.95
CA SER A 313 8.37 6.44 -10.50
C SER A 313 9.18 7.23 -9.45
N CYS A 314 8.95 6.98 -8.14
CA CYS A 314 9.70 7.65 -7.09
C CYS A 314 11.17 7.23 -7.11
N PRO A 315 12.15 8.17 -7.06
CA PRO A 315 13.58 7.84 -7.16
C PRO A 315 14.16 7.13 -5.93
N PHE A 316 13.43 7.03 -4.84
CA PHE A 316 13.87 6.41 -3.59
C PHE A 316 13.21 5.05 -3.30
N VAL A 317 12.64 4.43 -4.31
CA VAL A 317 12.10 3.07 -4.24
C VAL A 317 12.79 2.15 -5.25
N THR A 318 12.65 0.85 -5.06
CA THR A 318 13.03 -0.15 -6.06
C THR A 318 11.78 -0.59 -6.82
N ALA A 319 11.62 -0.15 -8.05
CA ALA A 319 10.53 -0.61 -8.91
C ALA A 319 10.88 -1.98 -9.52
N VAL A 320 9.96 -2.93 -9.42
CA VAL A 320 10.14 -4.31 -9.87
C VAL A 320 9.11 -4.67 -10.93
N GLY A 321 9.60 -5.07 -12.09
CA GLY A 321 8.78 -5.61 -13.17
C GLY A 321 8.62 -7.11 -13.08
N ALA A 322 7.71 -7.66 -13.88
CA ALA A 322 7.50 -9.09 -13.97
C ALA A 322 8.50 -9.76 -14.93
N THR A 323 8.76 -11.02 -14.69
CA THR A 323 9.48 -11.91 -15.61
C THR A 323 8.57 -13.03 -16.07
N GLN A 324 8.78 -13.53 -17.28
CA GLN A 324 8.13 -14.71 -17.81
C GLN A 324 9.18 -15.79 -18.01
N VAL A 325 8.92 -16.98 -17.45
CA VAL A 325 9.80 -18.16 -17.54
C VAL A 325 9.19 -19.17 -18.50
#